data_77c725aaf22966dd96a4385efead0902
#
_entry.id   77c725aaf22966dd96a4385efead0902
#
_cell.length_a   1.000
_cell.length_b   1.000
_cell.length_c   1.000
_cell.angle_alpha   90.00
_cell.angle_beta   90.00
_cell.angle_gamma   90.00
#
_symmetry.space_group_name_H-M   'P 1'
#
loop_
_entity.id
_entity.type
_entity.pdbx_description
1 polymer ?
#
loop_
_entity_poly.entity_id
_entity_poly.type
_entity_poly.pdbx_seq_one_letter_code
_entity_poly.pdbx_strand_id
1 'polypeptide(L)'
;MKFIASIILLTATLVLAQGDDSVNPPKFKHEMSVALFNQKDFSGWTFCSRGTNDPLQTWSITNGVIHCTGTPSGYLRTTGVYSNYFLTVVWRFVKVAPKADNTGILVHIQPGDKVWPQCVQVQSKHTRQGDLFLMEGAEAKEHRGMDKNTPVPLRGDSVEVPVGEWNKAETICVNGKVESFINSKFVNEITECTVNSGFIGIQSEGGEIEIRSIDYCPLKY
;
A
#
# COMPACT_ATOMS: atom_id res chain seq x y z
N MET A 1 68.12 35.87 -20.55
CA MET A 1 67.19 35.40 -19.52
C MET A 1 65.75 35.40 -20.11
N LYS A 2 65.24 34.23 -20.43
CA LYS A 2 63.84 34.09 -20.95
C LYS A 2 63.04 33.49 -19.83
N PHE A 3 62.03 34.24 -19.34
CA PHE A 3 61.04 33.74 -18.38
C PHE A 3 59.95 32.94 -19.14
N ILE A 4 59.80 31.66 -18.82
CA ILE A 4 58.71 30.83 -19.29
C ILE A 4 57.66 30.89 -18.21
N ALA A 5 56.50 31.49 -18.53
CA ALA A 5 55.33 31.48 -17.67
C ALA A 5 54.53 30.17 -17.91
N SER A 6 54.47 29.30 -16.90
CA SER A 6 53.63 28.12 -16.93
C SER A 6 52.19 28.51 -16.60
N ILE A 7 51.32 28.33 -17.56
CA ILE A 7 49.85 28.45 -17.35
C ILE A 7 49.37 27.13 -16.78
N ILE A 8 48.93 27.13 -15.52
CA ILE A 8 48.25 25.99 -14.89
C ILE A 8 46.77 26.09 -15.28
N LEU A 9 46.33 25.16 -16.14
CA LEU A 9 44.93 25.02 -16.52
C LEU A 9 44.21 24.24 -15.41
N LEU A 10 43.41 24.95 -14.60
CA LEU A 10 42.60 24.34 -13.56
C LEU A 10 41.31 23.80 -14.21
N THR A 11 41.24 22.50 -14.48
CA THR A 11 40.00 21.83 -14.91
C THR A 11 39.11 21.63 -13.71
N ALA A 12 38.06 22.45 -13.60
CA ALA A 12 36.98 22.22 -12.64
C ALA A 12 36.15 21.03 -13.11
N THR A 13 36.31 19.90 -12.46
CA THR A 13 35.42 18.75 -12.64
C THR A 13 34.09 19.06 -11.94
N LEU A 14 33.04 19.30 -12.72
CA LEU A 14 31.69 19.45 -12.21
C LEU A 14 31.22 18.07 -11.73
N VAL A 15 31.28 17.80 -10.44
CA VAL A 15 30.63 16.65 -9.83
C VAL A 15 29.14 16.96 -9.77
N LEU A 16 28.39 16.41 -10.72
CA LEU A 16 26.94 16.35 -10.61
C LEU A 16 26.63 15.48 -9.40
N ALA A 17 26.16 16.08 -8.33
CA ALA A 17 25.56 15.36 -7.23
C ALA A 17 24.36 14.58 -7.77
N GLN A 18 24.49 13.26 -7.85
CA GLN A 18 23.35 12.38 -8.04
C GLN A 18 22.47 12.56 -6.82
N GLY A 19 21.25 13.04 -7.02
CA GLY A 19 20.26 13.16 -5.96
C GLY A 19 20.07 11.79 -5.33
N ASP A 20 20.16 11.76 -4.01
CA ASP A 20 19.84 10.58 -3.21
C ASP A 20 18.31 10.39 -3.26
N ASP A 21 17.84 9.54 -4.17
CA ASP A 21 16.42 9.19 -4.36
C ASP A 21 15.90 8.23 -3.27
N SER A 22 16.64 8.01 -2.20
CA SER A 22 16.18 7.20 -1.07
C SER A 22 15.26 8.03 -0.15
N VAL A 23 14.05 8.30 -0.59
CA VAL A 23 12.98 8.80 0.30
C VAL A 23 12.58 7.65 1.22
N ASN A 24 13.16 7.62 2.42
CA ASN A 24 12.70 6.71 3.46
C ASN A 24 11.33 7.18 3.98
N PRO A 25 10.41 6.26 4.30
CA PRO A 25 9.16 6.66 4.92
C PRO A 25 9.43 7.46 6.20
N PRO A 26 8.64 8.50 6.48
CA PRO A 26 8.81 9.28 7.69
C PRO A 26 8.79 8.37 8.92
N LYS A 27 9.77 8.53 9.82
CA LYS A 27 9.79 7.81 11.10
C LYS A 27 8.76 8.47 12.03
N PHE A 28 7.53 7.99 12.01
CA PHE A 28 6.55 8.40 13.00
C PHE A 28 6.90 7.78 14.35
N LYS A 29 6.76 8.56 15.44
CA LYS A 29 6.99 8.03 16.78
C LYS A 29 5.97 6.94 17.07
N HIS A 30 6.43 5.76 17.45
CA HIS A 30 5.58 4.61 17.82
C HIS A 30 4.52 4.91 18.90
N GLU A 31 4.73 5.98 19.65
CA GLU A 31 3.84 6.41 20.75
C GLU A 31 2.44 6.87 20.30
N MET A 32 2.22 7.09 18.99
CA MET A 32 0.93 7.51 18.43
C MET A 32 0.30 6.45 17.52
N SER A 33 0.91 5.28 17.38
CA SER A 33 0.35 4.20 16.56
C SER A 33 -0.70 3.41 17.35
N VAL A 34 -1.82 3.13 16.71
CA VAL A 34 -2.93 2.36 17.24
C VAL A 34 -3.07 1.08 16.43
N ALA A 35 -3.06 -0.07 17.08
CA ALA A 35 -3.33 -1.34 16.42
C ALA A 35 -4.81 -1.40 16.02
N LEU A 36 -5.09 -1.47 14.72
CA LEU A 36 -6.43 -1.70 14.19
C LEU A 36 -6.84 -3.17 14.31
N PHE A 37 -5.87 -4.08 14.29
CA PHE A 37 -6.08 -5.50 14.51
C PHE A 37 -5.61 -5.88 15.92
N ASN A 38 -6.51 -6.39 16.75
CA ASN A 38 -6.28 -6.73 18.17
C ASN A 38 -5.62 -8.09 18.40
N GLN A 39 -5.31 -8.86 17.34
CA GLN A 39 -4.73 -10.21 17.35
C GLN A 39 -5.59 -11.30 18.04
N LYS A 40 -6.85 -11.02 18.32
CA LYS A 40 -7.76 -11.95 19.02
C LYS A 40 -8.99 -12.29 18.22
N ASP A 41 -9.66 -11.27 17.67
CA ASP A 41 -10.93 -11.41 16.97
C ASP A 41 -11.10 -10.28 15.92
N PHE A 42 -12.21 -10.30 15.20
CA PHE A 42 -12.54 -9.28 14.21
C PHE A 42 -13.33 -8.09 14.80
N SER A 43 -13.22 -7.80 16.10
CA SER A 43 -13.80 -6.61 16.70
C SER A 43 -13.28 -5.34 16.01
N GLY A 44 -14.17 -4.46 15.58
CA GLY A 44 -13.85 -3.27 14.79
C GLY A 44 -13.71 -3.50 13.28
N TRP A 45 -14.00 -4.73 12.82
CA TRP A 45 -13.96 -5.12 11.42
C TRP A 45 -15.31 -5.66 10.94
N THR A 46 -15.55 -5.57 9.64
CA THR A 46 -16.69 -6.17 8.97
C THR A 46 -16.28 -6.72 7.61
N PHE A 47 -17.08 -7.61 7.06
CA PHE A 47 -16.78 -8.34 5.84
C PHE A 47 -17.71 -7.90 4.70
N CYS A 48 -17.17 -7.80 3.50
CA CYS A 48 -17.92 -7.70 2.27
C CYS A 48 -17.39 -8.76 1.30
N SER A 49 -18.25 -9.67 0.85
CA SER A 49 -17.85 -10.75 -0.05
C SER A 49 -18.88 -10.99 -1.14
N ARG A 50 -18.42 -11.61 -2.22
CA ARG A 50 -19.31 -12.06 -3.30
C ARG A 50 -20.12 -13.26 -2.81
N GLY A 51 -21.45 -13.15 -2.88
CA GLY A 51 -22.37 -14.21 -2.47
C GLY A 51 -22.72 -14.18 -0.98
N THR A 52 -23.39 -15.23 -0.52
CA THR A 52 -23.95 -15.34 0.83
C THR A 52 -23.16 -16.30 1.73
N ASN A 53 -21.92 -16.65 1.35
CA ASN A 53 -21.09 -17.56 2.13
C ASN A 53 -20.73 -16.94 3.48
N ASP A 54 -20.56 -17.80 4.48
CA ASP A 54 -20.02 -17.38 5.77
C ASP A 54 -18.62 -16.77 5.56
N PRO A 55 -18.41 -15.49 5.90
CA PRO A 55 -17.11 -14.84 5.73
C PRO A 55 -15.98 -15.52 6.52
N LEU A 56 -16.30 -16.26 7.58
CA LEU A 56 -15.32 -17.02 8.37
C LEU A 56 -14.75 -18.24 7.62
N GLN A 57 -15.32 -18.62 6.50
CA GLN A 57 -14.69 -19.58 5.57
C GLN A 57 -13.54 -18.94 4.77
N THR A 58 -13.56 -17.62 4.58
CA THR A 58 -12.51 -16.87 3.89
C THR A 58 -11.47 -16.33 4.87
N TRP A 59 -11.95 -15.85 6.02
CA TRP A 59 -11.14 -15.16 7.02
C TRP A 59 -11.14 -15.90 8.34
N SER A 60 -9.97 -16.15 8.89
CA SER A 60 -9.80 -16.77 10.21
C SER A 60 -8.64 -16.11 10.95
N ILE A 61 -8.57 -16.34 12.28
CA ILE A 61 -7.46 -15.88 13.11
C ILE A 61 -6.86 -17.09 13.81
N THR A 62 -5.55 -17.28 13.65
CA THR A 62 -4.80 -18.35 14.32
C THR A 62 -3.50 -17.79 14.84
N ASN A 63 -3.22 -18.01 16.13
CA ASN A 63 -2.00 -17.53 16.81
C ASN A 63 -1.76 -16.02 16.64
N GLY A 64 -2.84 -15.21 16.67
CA GLY A 64 -2.75 -13.76 16.54
C GLY A 64 -2.49 -13.26 15.12
N VAL A 65 -2.64 -14.12 14.10
CA VAL A 65 -2.45 -13.79 12.68
C VAL A 65 -3.78 -13.98 11.95
N ILE A 66 -4.18 -13.00 11.14
CA ILE A 66 -5.29 -13.16 10.22
C ILE A 66 -4.83 -14.01 9.06
N HIS A 67 -5.60 -15.03 8.72
CA HIS A 67 -5.44 -15.84 7.52
C HIS A 67 -6.60 -15.58 6.58
N CYS A 68 -6.33 -15.38 5.29
CA CYS A 68 -7.30 -15.23 4.22
C CYS A 68 -7.03 -16.25 3.11
N THR A 69 -8.05 -17.05 2.74
CA THR A 69 -7.93 -18.06 1.69
C THR A 69 -7.89 -17.45 0.26
N GLY A 70 -8.22 -16.17 0.11
CA GLY A 70 -8.34 -15.48 -1.17
C GLY A 70 -9.67 -15.72 -1.90
N THR A 71 -10.56 -16.57 -1.39
CA THR A 71 -11.85 -16.90 -2.03
C THR A 71 -12.96 -17.06 -1.00
N PRO A 72 -14.19 -16.59 -1.33
CA PRO A 72 -14.60 -15.79 -2.48
C PRO A 72 -13.98 -14.38 -2.48
N SER A 73 -14.07 -13.71 -3.65
CA SER A 73 -13.64 -12.30 -3.78
C SER A 73 -14.45 -11.38 -2.87
N GLY A 74 -13.78 -10.42 -2.28
CA GLY A 74 -14.34 -9.46 -1.34
C GLY A 74 -13.25 -8.77 -0.54
N TYR A 75 -13.58 -8.31 0.64
CA TYR A 75 -12.61 -7.68 1.55
C TYR A 75 -13.08 -7.72 3.01
N LEU A 76 -12.11 -7.62 3.89
CA LEU A 76 -12.28 -7.29 5.30
C LEU A 76 -12.03 -5.79 5.45
N ARG A 77 -12.92 -5.02 6.09
CA ARG A 77 -12.75 -3.57 6.32
C ARG A 77 -13.00 -3.16 7.74
N THR A 78 -12.42 -2.05 8.16
CA THR A 78 -12.71 -1.41 9.43
C THR A 78 -14.16 -0.94 9.50
N THR A 79 -14.70 -0.81 10.71
CA THR A 79 -16.00 -0.14 10.96
C THR A 79 -15.84 1.37 11.11
N GLY A 80 -14.63 1.84 11.46
CA GLY A 80 -14.29 3.26 11.57
C GLY A 80 -13.87 3.86 10.23
N VAL A 81 -14.06 5.17 10.09
CA VAL A 81 -13.66 6.00 8.93
C VAL A 81 -12.40 6.78 9.28
N TYR A 82 -11.46 6.84 8.35
CA TYR A 82 -10.14 7.47 8.52
C TYR A 82 -9.85 8.43 7.35
N SER A 83 -9.07 9.47 7.59
CA SER A 83 -8.71 10.47 6.57
C SER A 83 -7.20 10.66 6.44
N ASN A 84 -6.59 11.42 7.33
CA ASN A 84 -5.15 11.69 7.28
C ASN A 84 -4.42 10.75 8.22
N TYR A 85 -3.60 9.85 7.68
CA TYR A 85 -2.92 8.83 8.48
C TYR A 85 -1.69 8.24 7.79
N PHE A 86 -0.88 7.61 8.61
CA PHE A 86 0.13 6.64 8.24
C PHE A 86 -0.39 5.25 8.63
N LEU A 87 -0.47 4.36 7.65
CA LEU A 87 -0.92 2.98 7.81
C LEU A 87 0.26 2.04 7.58
N THR A 88 0.44 1.07 8.46
CA THR A 88 1.40 -0.02 8.28
C THR A 88 0.66 -1.35 8.29
N VAL A 89 0.87 -2.18 7.28
CA VAL A 89 0.35 -3.54 7.19
C VAL A 89 1.52 -4.51 7.02
N VAL A 90 1.65 -5.47 7.94
CA VAL A 90 2.66 -6.53 7.83
C VAL A 90 1.96 -7.82 7.42
N TRP A 91 2.27 -8.31 6.23
CA TRP A 91 1.57 -9.39 5.58
C TRP A 91 2.50 -10.25 4.71
N ARG A 92 2.03 -11.44 4.31
CA ARG A 92 2.76 -12.30 3.37
C ARG A 92 1.82 -13.15 2.53
N PHE A 93 2.28 -13.59 1.36
CA PHE A 93 1.70 -14.75 0.70
C PHE A 93 2.10 -16.03 1.42
N VAL A 94 1.14 -16.94 1.62
CA VAL A 94 1.41 -18.25 2.25
C VAL A 94 2.10 -19.19 1.25
N LYS A 95 1.68 -19.13 -0.01
CA LYS A 95 2.24 -19.89 -1.13
C LYS A 95 2.07 -19.11 -2.43
N VAL A 96 2.86 -19.46 -3.44
CA VAL A 96 2.64 -19.00 -4.82
C VAL A 96 1.63 -19.93 -5.47
N ALA A 97 0.49 -19.37 -5.92
CA ALA A 97 -0.40 -20.10 -6.80
C ALA A 97 0.18 -20.11 -8.24
N PRO A 98 -0.18 -21.09 -9.09
CA PRO A 98 0.24 -21.13 -10.49
C PRO A 98 -0.24 -19.93 -11.31
N LYS A 99 -1.26 -19.25 -10.85
CA LYS A 99 -1.75 -17.96 -11.38
C LYS A 99 -1.38 -16.88 -10.37
N ALA A 100 -0.90 -15.75 -10.86
CA ALA A 100 -0.43 -14.64 -10.07
C ALA A 100 -1.37 -14.33 -8.90
N ASP A 101 -0.88 -14.54 -7.68
CA ASP A 101 -1.59 -14.24 -6.45
C ASP A 101 -1.89 -12.76 -6.39
N ASN A 102 -3.14 -12.45 -6.09
CA ASN A 102 -3.65 -11.09 -6.00
C ASN A 102 -4.27 -10.84 -4.63
N THR A 103 -3.97 -9.69 -4.08
CA THR A 103 -4.58 -9.07 -2.92
C THR A 103 -4.31 -7.57 -2.97
N GLY A 104 -4.81 -6.80 -2.05
CA GLY A 104 -4.54 -5.37 -1.96
C GLY A 104 -4.96 -4.76 -0.64
N ILE A 105 -4.32 -3.65 -0.29
CA ILE A 105 -4.72 -2.80 0.80
C ILE A 105 -5.62 -1.73 0.23
N LEU A 106 -6.86 -1.64 0.73
CA LEU A 106 -7.86 -0.69 0.27
C LEU A 106 -7.88 0.49 1.24
N VAL A 107 -7.65 1.70 0.73
CA VAL A 107 -7.71 2.93 1.52
C VAL A 107 -8.84 3.82 1.04
N HIS A 108 -9.50 4.51 1.98
CA HIS A 108 -10.63 5.40 1.71
C HIS A 108 -11.81 4.69 1.00
N ILE A 109 -12.15 3.47 1.46
CA ILE A 109 -13.33 2.75 0.95
C ILE A 109 -14.58 3.57 1.24
N GLN A 110 -15.35 3.86 0.20
CA GLN A 110 -16.61 4.59 0.31
C GLN A 110 -17.74 3.65 0.76
N PRO A 111 -18.78 4.17 1.44
CA PRO A 111 -19.94 3.40 1.86
C PRO A 111 -20.65 2.69 0.68
N GLY A 112 -21.35 1.59 0.97
CA GLY A 112 -22.21 0.88 0.02
C GLY A 112 -21.90 -0.61 -0.13
N ASP A 113 -20.88 -1.13 0.56
CA ASP A 113 -20.55 -2.58 0.66
C ASP A 113 -20.63 -3.35 -0.66
N LYS A 114 -20.09 -2.76 -1.72
CA LYS A 114 -19.90 -3.43 -3.02
C LYS A 114 -18.65 -4.28 -2.96
N VAL A 115 -18.65 -5.45 -3.59
CA VAL A 115 -17.45 -6.33 -3.71
C VAL A 115 -16.25 -5.60 -4.29
N TRP A 116 -16.49 -4.67 -5.20
CA TRP A 116 -15.52 -3.70 -5.71
C TRP A 116 -15.99 -2.31 -5.28
N PRO A 117 -15.46 -1.77 -4.17
CA PRO A 117 -15.88 -0.47 -3.67
C PRO A 117 -15.15 0.67 -4.38
N GLN A 118 -15.73 1.87 -4.36
CA GLN A 118 -14.97 3.06 -4.70
C GLN A 118 -13.90 3.32 -3.63
N CYS A 119 -12.64 3.28 -4.01
CA CYS A 119 -11.50 3.45 -3.11
C CYS A 119 -10.20 3.64 -3.91
N VAL A 120 -9.08 3.86 -3.22
CA VAL A 120 -7.74 3.64 -3.75
C VAL A 120 -7.25 2.28 -3.25
N GLN A 121 -6.76 1.43 -4.16
CA GLN A 121 -6.13 0.17 -3.81
C GLN A 121 -4.61 0.30 -3.97
N VAL A 122 -3.89 0.07 -2.88
CA VAL A 122 -2.45 -0.22 -2.92
C VAL A 122 -2.32 -1.69 -3.27
N GLN A 123 -1.99 -1.97 -4.51
CA GLN A 123 -1.91 -3.32 -5.04
C GLN A 123 -0.84 -4.13 -4.33
N SER A 124 -1.18 -5.36 -3.99
CA SER A 124 -0.26 -6.32 -3.37
C SER A 124 -0.15 -7.61 -4.21
N LYS A 125 -0.43 -7.53 -5.50
CA LYS A 125 -0.21 -8.60 -6.46
C LYS A 125 1.27 -8.95 -6.55
N HIS A 126 1.59 -10.25 -6.60
CA HIS A 126 2.97 -10.73 -6.75
C HIS A 126 3.68 -10.05 -7.93
N THR A 127 4.88 -9.54 -7.73
CA THR A 127 5.71 -8.71 -8.64
C THR A 127 5.17 -7.32 -8.97
N ARG A 128 3.99 -6.94 -8.45
CA ARG A 128 3.32 -5.66 -8.74
C ARG A 128 2.88 -4.93 -7.47
N GLN A 129 3.54 -5.19 -6.35
CA GLN A 129 3.24 -4.53 -5.09
C GLN A 129 3.56 -3.03 -5.17
N GLY A 130 2.57 -2.21 -4.87
CA GLY A 130 2.68 -0.75 -4.92
C GLY A 130 2.10 -0.09 -6.18
N ASP A 131 1.57 -0.84 -7.16
CA ASP A 131 0.69 -0.25 -8.17
C ASP A 131 -0.51 0.38 -7.46
N LEU A 132 -1.01 1.53 -7.94
CA LEU A 132 -2.15 2.21 -7.35
C LEU A 132 -3.35 2.16 -8.30
N PHE A 133 -4.41 1.44 -7.88
CA PHE A 133 -5.68 1.39 -8.61
C PHE A 133 -6.66 2.42 -8.07
N LEU A 134 -7.31 3.15 -8.97
CA LEU A 134 -8.44 4.04 -8.70
C LEU A 134 -9.71 3.25 -9.01
N MET A 135 -10.37 2.72 -7.97
CA MET A 135 -11.49 1.80 -8.15
C MET A 135 -12.83 2.52 -8.20
N GLU A 136 -13.75 2.01 -9.05
CA GLU A 136 -15.18 2.39 -9.10
C GLU A 136 -15.45 3.90 -9.12
N GLY A 137 -14.70 4.64 -9.98
CA GLY A 137 -14.87 6.07 -10.16
C GLY A 137 -14.10 6.94 -9.16
N ALA A 138 -13.19 6.37 -8.38
CA ALA A 138 -12.13 7.16 -7.76
C ALA A 138 -11.22 7.73 -8.86
N GLU A 139 -10.72 8.94 -8.67
CA GLU A 139 -9.84 9.64 -9.61
C GLU A 139 -8.63 10.22 -8.89
N ALA A 140 -7.54 10.38 -9.62
CA ALA A 140 -6.33 11.07 -9.18
C ALA A 140 -5.64 11.72 -10.38
N LYS A 141 -4.77 12.70 -10.12
CA LYS A 141 -4.07 13.45 -11.17
C LYS A 141 -3.25 12.54 -12.09
N GLU A 142 -2.51 11.60 -11.52
CA GLU A 142 -1.61 10.69 -12.21
C GLU A 142 -2.33 9.63 -13.05
N HIS A 143 -3.67 9.48 -12.84
CA HIS A 143 -4.52 8.55 -13.60
C HIS A 143 -5.29 9.23 -14.74
N ARG A 144 -5.25 10.56 -14.87
CA ARG A 144 -5.99 11.29 -15.89
C ARG A 144 -5.60 10.85 -17.31
N GLY A 145 -6.61 10.47 -18.10
CA GLY A 145 -6.41 10.00 -19.48
C GLY A 145 -5.97 8.53 -19.60
N MET A 146 -5.82 7.80 -18.49
CA MET A 146 -5.58 6.36 -18.48
C MET A 146 -6.91 5.60 -18.60
N ASP A 147 -6.86 4.34 -19.05
CA ASP A 147 -8.00 3.44 -18.96
C ASP A 147 -8.31 3.14 -17.48
N LYS A 148 -9.59 3.16 -17.12
CA LYS A 148 -10.07 2.99 -15.74
C LYS A 148 -9.64 1.68 -15.06
N ASN A 149 -9.26 0.67 -15.83
CA ASN A 149 -8.80 -0.61 -15.32
C ASN A 149 -7.26 -0.70 -15.28
N THR A 150 -6.57 0.37 -15.63
CA THR A 150 -5.10 0.42 -15.60
C THR A 150 -4.67 1.10 -14.30
N PRO A 151 -3.74 0.52 -13.53
CA PRO A 151 -3.20 1.18 -12.35
C PRO A 151 -2.21 2.29 -12.74
N VAL A 152 -1.99 3.25 -11.85
CA VAL A 152 -0.75 4.03 -11.83
C VAL A 152 0.37 3.05 -11.44
N PRO A 153 1.29 2.71 -12.35
CA PRO A 153 2.24 1.63 -12.11
C PRO A 153 3.28 2.03 -11.04
N LEU A 154 3.76 1.04 -10.31
CA LEU A 154 4.87 1.25 -9.36
C LEU A 154 6.10 1.80 -10.10
N ARG A 155 6.89 2.60 -9.40
CA ARG A 155 8.13 3.20 -9.92
C ARG A 155 9.29 2.22 -9.68
N GLY A 156 9.98 1.86 -10.75
CA GLY A 156 11.11 0.94 -10.71
C GLY A 156 10.71 -0.54 -10.57
N ASP A 157 11.62 -1.33 -10.01
CA ASP A 157 11.44 -2.78 -9.84
C ASP A 157 10.66 -3.12 -8.57
N SER A 158 10.05 -4.31 -8.56
CA SER A 158 9.42 -4.84 -7.34
C SER A 158 10.47 -5.01 -6.23
N VAL A 159 10.08 -4.56 -5.03
CA VAL A 159 10.91 -4.63 -3.82
C VAL A 159 10.31 -5.58 -2.78
N GLU A 160 9.43 -6.47 -3.21
CA GLU A 160 8.86 -7.51 -2.35
C GLU A 160 9.94 -8.53 -1.93
N VAL A 161 9.72 -9.14 -0.76
CA VAL A 161 10.54 -10.26 -0.30
C VAL A 161 10.03 -11.58 -0.88
N PRO A 162 10.81 -12.67 -0.85
CA PRO A 162 10.36 -13.99 -1.32
C PRO A 162 9.04 -14.42 -0.68
N VAL A 163 8.23 -15.17 -1.43
CA VAL A 163 6.97 -15.74 -0.93
C VAL A 163 7.21 -16.55 0.34
N GLY A 164 6.33 -16.37 1.33
CA GLY A 164 6.48 -16.93 2.67
C GLY A 164 7.17 -15.98 3.66
N GLU A 165 7.90 -14.98 3.18
CA GLU A 165 8.48 -13.94 4.03
C GLU A 165 7.54 -12.75 4.20
N TRP A 166 7.70 -12.02 5.31
CA TRP A 166 6.85 -10.90 5.68
C TRP A 166 7.20 -9.62 4.94
N ASN A 167 6.30 -9.13 4.10
CA ASN A 167 6.35 -7.78 3.56
C ASN A 167 5.77 -6.78 4.56
N LYS A 168 6.31 -5.57 4.53
CA LYS A 168 5.76 -4.40 5.21
C LYS A 168 5.31 -3.40 4.16
N ALA A 169 3.99 -3.19 4.05
CA ALA A 169 3.41 -2.13 3.26
C ALA A 169 3.11 -0.94 4.15
N GLU A 170 3.60 0.23 3.76
CA GLU A 170 3.38 1.49 4.47
C GLU A 170 2.70 2.47 3.52
N THR A 171 1.62 3.09 3.97
CA THR A 171 0.83 4.02 3.15
C THR A 171 0.58 5.31 3.91
N ILE A 172 0.91 6.44 3.30
CA ILE A 172 0.63 7.78 3.83
C ILE A 172 -0.53 8.35 3.05
N CYS A 173 -1.63 8.63 3.74
CA CYS A 173 -2.80 9.27 3.16
C CYS A 173 -2.96 10.65 3.80
N VAL A 174 -2.87 11.72 2.99
CA VAL A 174 -2.92 13.09 3.49
C VAL A 174 -3.50 14.03 2.43
N ASN A 175 -4.61 14.71 2.76
CA ASN A 175 -5.20 15.77 1.93
C ASN A 175 -5.34 15.37 0.44
N GLY A 176 -5.82 14.15 0.16
CA GLY A 176 -5.98 13.64 -1.21
C GLY A 176 -4.67 13.20 -1.87
N LYS A 177 -3.57 13.09 -1.13
CA LYS A 177 -2.34 12.43 -1.55
C LYS A 177 -2.26 11.04 -0.93
N VAL A 178 -1.83 10.05 -1.71
CA VAL A 178 -1.53 8.70 -1.24
C VAL A 178 -0.11 8.35 -1.69
N GLU A 179 0.77 8.07 -0.74
CA GLU A 179 2.13 7.59 -0.97
C GLU A 179 2.24 6.14 -0.49
N SER A 180 2.91 5.29 -1.26
CA SER A 180 3.11 3.88 -0.94
C SER A 180 4.59 3.52 -0.84
N PHE A 181 4.91 2.78 0.21
CA PHE A 181 6.24 2.21 0.46
C PHE A 181 6.09 0.70 0.70
N ILE A 182 6.96 -0.08 0.11
CA ILE A 182 7.06 -1.52 0.34
C ILE A 182 8.45 -1.82 0.89
N ASN A 183 8.50 -2.49 2.03
CA ASN A 183 9.75 -2.82 2.72
C ASN A 183 10.66 -1.59 2.93
N SER A 184 10.02 -0.47 3.33
CA SER A 184 10.64 0.84 3.59
C SER A 184 11.20 1.54 2.34
N LYS A 185 10.92 1.06 1.13
CA LYS A 185 11.28 1.73 -0.12
C LYS A 185 10.06 2.40 -0.71
N PHE A 186 10.20 3.68 -1.10
CA PHE A 186 9.17 4.40 -1.85
C PHE A 186 8.92 3.70 -3.19
N VAL A 187 7.66 3.41 -3.50
CA VAL A 187 7.30 2.71 -4.74
C VAL A 187 6.30 3.47 -5.59
N ASN A 188 5.45 4.33 -5.01
CA ASN A 188 4.46 5.07 -5.79
C ASN A 188 3.82 6.22 -5.02
N GLU A 189 3.19 7.15 -5.76
CA GLU A 189 2.33 8.20 -5.21
C GLU A 189 1.27 8.63 -6.22
N ILE A 190 0.15 9.08 -5.71
CA ILE A 190 -0.91 9.79 -6.43
C ILE A 190 -1.36 11.00 -5.65
N THR A 191 -1.83 12.02 -6.38
CA THR A 191 -2.27 13.31 -5.82
C THR A 191 -3.64 13.71 -6.35
N GLU A 192 -4.27 14.70 -5.71
CA GLU A 192 -5.60 15.18 -6.08
C GLU A 192 -6.64 14.04 -6.13
N CYS A 193 -6.55 13.07 -5.19
CA CYS A 193 -7.52 11.99 -5.11
C CYS A 193 -8.91 12.52 -4.76
N THR A 194 -9.92 12.07 -5.49
CA THR A 194 -11.33 12.43 -5.22
C THR A 194 -11.88 11.78 -3.96
N VAL A 195 -11.29 10.65 -3.54
CA VAL A 195 -11.58 9.99 -2.26
C VAL A 195 -10.43 10.23 -1.29
N ASN A 196 -10.70 10.92 -0.17
CA ASN A 196 -9.69 11.35 0.80
C ASN A 196 -10.05 10.98 2.26
N SER A 197 -11.13 10.24 2.45
CA SER A 197 -11.55 9.63 3.71
C SER A 197 -12.42 8.41 3.43
N GLY A 198 -12.44 7.45 4.34
CA GLY A 198 -13.21 6.22 4.19
C GLY A 198 -12.70 5.11 5.10
N PHE A 199 -13.22 3.90 4.89
CA PHE A 199 -12.75 2.73 5.63
C PHE A 199 -11.40 2.26 5.09
N ILE A 200 -10.68 1.47 5.91
CA ILE A 200 -9.46 0.77 5.52
C ILE A 200 -9.80 -0.71 5.39
N GLY A 201 -9.29 -1.38 4.34
CA GLY A 201 -9.59 -2.78 4.13
C GLY A 201 -8.43 -3.58 3.54
N ILE A 202 -8.60 -4.90 3.58
CA ILE A 202 -7.71 -5.88 2.94
C ILE A 202 -8.56 -6.72 1.99
N GLN A 203 -8.11 -6.85 0.77
CA GLN A 203 -8.82 -7.55 -0.29
C GLN A 203 -8.59 -9.06 -0.24
N SER A 204 -9.65 -9.84 -0.53
CA SER A 204 -9.60 -11.25 -0.87
C SER A 204 -9.80 -11.40 -2.38
N GLU A 205 -8.76 -11.78 -3.13
CA GLU A 205 -8.83 -11.90 -4.59
C GLU A 205 -7.84 -12.96 -5.13
N GLY A 206 -7.97 -14.20 -4.67
CA GLY A 206 -7.23 -15.36 -5.17
C GLY A 206 -5.91 -15.65 -4.47
N GLY A 207 -5.26 -14.65 -3.87
CA GLY A 207 -4.04 -14.88 -3.07
C GLY A 207 -4.35 -15.40 -1.68
N GLU A 208 -3.75 -16.52 -1.29
CA GLU A 208 -3.77 -16.98 0.11
C GLU A 208 -2.72 -16.18 0.90
N ILE A 209 -3.19 -15.41 1.87
CA ILE A 209 -2.34 -14.47 2.62
C ILE A 209 -2.48 -14.63 4.12
N GLU A 210 -1.45 -14.19 4.82
CA GLU A 210 -1.47 -13.97 6.27
C GLU A 210 -1.15 -12.51 6.58
N ILE A 211 -1.78 -11.96 7.63
CA ILE A 211 -1.58 -10.59 8.10
C ILE A 211 -1.25 -10.64 9.59
N ARG A 212 -0.06 -10.15 9.95
CA ARG A 212 0.43 -10.15 11.32
C ARG A 212 0.04 -8.90 12.09
N SER A 213 0.04 -7.75 11.44
CA SER A 213 -0.37 -6.49 12.07
C SER A 213 -0.97 -5.52 11.06
N ILE A 214 -1.88 -4.68 11.56
CA ILE A 214 -2.43 -3.51 10.87
C ILE A 214 -2.41 -2.38 11.88
N ASP A 215 -1.51 -1.41 11.68
CA ASP A 215 -1.25 -0.33 12.59
C ASP A 215 -1.54 1.02 11.91
N TYR A 216 -2.17 1.92 12.65
CA TYR A 216 -2.63 3.21 12.18
C TYR A 216 -2.05 4.31 13.08
N CYS A 217 -1.56 5.37 12.47
CA CYS A 217 -1.11 6.57 13.17
C CYS A 217 -1.83 7.79 12.56
N PRO A 218 -2.69 8.52 13.33
CA PRO A 218 -3.32 9.72 12.82
C PRO A 218 -2.29 10.81 12.57
N LEU A 219 -2.41 11.48 11.43
CA LEU A 219 -1.59 12.64 11.09
C LEU A 219 -2.40 13.91 11.33
N LYS A 220 -1.85 14.82 12.15
CA LYS A 220 -2.41 16.15 12.40
C LYS A 220 -1.76 17.15 11.44
N TYR A 221 -2.56 17.96 10.79
CA TYR A 221 -2.17 19.12 9.98
C TYR A 221 -2.62 20.39 10.64
#